data_4c31fa719629272472c56bf7cf76a67d
#
_entry.id   4c31fa719629272472c56bf7cf76a67d
#
_cell.length_a   1.000
_cell.length_b   1.000
_cell.length_c   1.000
_cell.angle_alpha   90.00
_cell.angle_beta   90.00
_cell.angle_gamma   90.00
#
_symmetry.space_group_name_H-M   'P 1'
#
loop_
_entity.id
_entity.type
_entity.pdbx_description
1 polymer ?
#
loop_
_entity_poly.entity_id
_entity_poly.type
_entity_poly.pdbx_seq_one_letter_code
_entity_poly.pdbx_strand_id
1 'polypeptide(L)'
;MSDESPTAGDGTTAETASAERLADEGPREYLAVYLKGAAMGTADAVPGVSGGTIALIAGIYERLIAAITDFDGDLLRSLLGVHTAEGRAEFAGRVRALDLAFLVALGLGVATALITVSRVLEVALEEYTALTFAFFFGLIAASAVVLYGEVSVDTPRRVAAAVFGFVFAFVLTGEVTAVLPNTPLVVFLAGVVAISAMILPGISGSFLLLVLGQYEYVLRSLRQFTDAVVALDGPTLVGEGSVLAAFAAGAVVGLLTISRVIEWALEHYRPATLTFLVSLMVGALRLPVERVAEATPEFTPAVTAPLVVAAVVGAGAVLALDYYTEDFL
;
A
#
# COMPACT_ATOMS: atom_id res chain seq x y z
N MET A 1 -27.46 46.42 -29.18
CA MET A 1 -27.77 45.94 -27.84
C MET A 1 -28.40 44.58 -28.01
N SER A 2 -27.55 43.56 -28.06
CA SER A 2 -27.95 42.14 -28.19
C SER A 2 -27.44 41.43 -26.95
N ASP A 3 -28.38 41.00 -26.14
CA ASP A 3 -28.25 40.33 -24.87
C ASP A 3 -27.93 38.83 -25.19
N GLU A 4 -26.71 38.40 -24.98
CA GLU A 4 -26.33 36.99 -25.01
C GLU A 4 -26.16 36.49 -23.57
N SER A 5 -27.18 35.77 -23.11
CA SER A 5 -27.15 34.98 -21.88
C SER A 5 -26.21 33.79 -22.05
N PRO A 6 -25.35 33.45 -21.06
CA PRO A 6 -24.53 32.26 -21.14
C PRO A 6 -25.36 31.00 -20.91
N THR A 7 -25.30 30.10 -21.87
CA THR A 7 -25.92 28.78 -21.85
C THR A 7 -25.29 27.91 -20.75
N ALA A 8 -26.07 27.52 -19.77
CA ALA A 8 -25.82 26.42 -18.87
C ALA A 8 -25.86 25.10 -19.65
N GLY A 9 -24.72 24.50 -19.98
CA GLY A 9 -24.68 23.31 -20.81
C GLY A 9 -23.37 22.54 -20.79
N ASP A 10 -22.76 22.31 -19.61
CA ASP A 10 -21.52 21.53 -19.59
C ASP A 10 -21.47 20.41 -18.51
N GLY A 11 -22.46 20.28 -17.67
CA GLY A 11 -22.53 19.18 -16.69
C GLY A 11 -23.12 17.88 -17.22
N THR A 12 -24.00 17.95 -18.23
CA THR A 12 -24.77 16.79 -18.71
C THR A 12 -24.00 15.90 -19.69
N THR A 13 -22.98 16.45 -20.35
CA THR A 13 -22.18 15.70 -21.36
C THR A 13 -21.11 14.84 -20.72
N ALA A 14 -20.55 15.22 -19.58
CA ALA A 14 -19.55 14.42 -18.86
C ALA A 14 -20.19 13.22 -18.14
N GLU A 15 -21.37 13.43 -17.57
CA GLU A 15 -22.13 12.39 -16.85
C GLU A 15 -22.68 11.31 -17.79
N THR A 16 -23.18 11.69 -18.97
CA THR A 16 -23.62 10.75 -20.01
C THR A 16 -22.46 10.00 -20.63
N ALA A 17 -21.31 10.63 -20.86
CA ALA A 17 -20.12 9.96 -21.39
C ALA A 17 -19.52 8.94 -20.40
N SER A 18 -19.62 9.20 -19.09
CA SER A 18 -19.20 8.25 -18.05
C SER A 18 -20.15 7.06 -17.95
N ALA A 19 -21.45 7.28 -18.01
CA ALA A 19 -22.46 6.23 -17.97
C ALA A 19 -22.42 5.32 -19.22
N GLU A 20 -22.13 5.88 -20.39
CA GLU A 20 -21.98 5.10 -21.63
C GLU A 20 -20.70 4.26 -21.63
N ARG A 21 -19.59 4.73 -21.05
CA ARG A 21 -18.36 3.93 -20.89
C ARG A 21 -18.56 2.72 -19.98
N LEU A 22 -19.31 2.88 -18.89
CA LEU A 22 -19.59 1.80 -17.93
C LEU A 22 -20.53 0.72 -18.51
N ALA A 23 -21.30 1.03 -19.55
CA ALA A 23 -22.25 0.10 -20.16
C ALA A 23 -21.62 -0.82 -21.23
N ASP A 24 -20.42 -0.51 -21.72
CA ASP A 24 -19.77 -1.23 -22.84
C ASP A 24 -18.56 -2.08 -22.41
N GLU A 25 -18.22 -2.11 -21.11
CA GLU A 25 -17.10 -2.91 -20.58
C GLU A 25 -17.44 -4.40 -20.58
N GLY A 26 -16.82 -5.14 -21.47
CA GLY A 26 -16.99 -6.58 -21.60
C GLY A 26 -16.21 -7.40 -20.55
N PRO A 27 -16.48 -8.71 -20.39
CA PRO A 27 -15.79 -9.59 -19.43
C PRO A 27 -14.25 -9.57 -19.55
N ARG A 28 -13.73 -9.25 -20.74
CA ARG A 28 -12.28 -9.15 -20.98
C ARG A 28 -11.66 -7.95 -20.30
N GLU A 29 -12.37 -6.83 -20.18
CA GLU A 29 -11.88 -5.62 -19.50
C GLU A 29 -11.82 -5.84 -18.00
N TYR A 30 -12.85 -6.45 -17.41
CA TYR A 30 -12.82 -6.80 -15.98
C TYR A 30 -11.73 -7.83 -15.64
N LEU A 31 -11.44 -8.77 -16.55
CA LEU A 31 -10.30 -9.67 -16.39
C LEU A 31 -8.97 -8.90 -16.43
N ALA A 32 -8.83 -7.93 -17.32
CA ALA A 32 -7.66 -7.08 -17.38
C ALA A 32 -7.49 -6.25 -16.09
N VAL A 33 -8.58 -5.67 -15.56
CA VAL A 33 -8.60 -4.96 -14.29
C VAL A 33 -8.23 -5.89 -13.13
N TYR A 34 -8.77 -7.10 -13.08
CA TYR A 34 -8.41 -8.12 -12.09
C TYR A 34 -6.91 -8.45 -12.14
N LEU A 35 -6.33 -8.66 -13.33
CA LEU A 35 -4.91 -8.95 -13.49
C LEU A 35 -4.03 -7.75 -13.07
N LYS A 36 -4.45 -6.52 -13.39
CA LYS A 36 -3.79 -5.30 -12.91
C LYS A 36 -3.86 -5.21 -11.38
N GLY A 37 -5.01 -5.55 -10.79
CA GLY A 37 -5.17 -5.65 -9.34
C GLY A 37 -4.26 -6.72 -8.72
N ALA A 38 -4.12 -7.87 -9.36
CA ALA A 38 -3.22 -8.92 -8.89
C ALA A 38 -1.75 -8.48 -8.96
N ALA A 39 -1.32 -7.79 -10.00
CA ALA A 39 0.01 -7.21 -10.10
C ALA A 39 0.25 -6.16 -9.00
N MET A 40 -0.73 -5.26 -8.77
CA MET A 40 -0.70 -4.26 -7.71
C MET A 40 -0.61 -4.90 -6.32
N GLY A 41 -1.45 -5.90 -6.03
CA GLY A 41 -1.43 -6.61 -4.74
C GLY A 41 -0.15 -7.41 -4.51
N THR A 42 0.44 -7.97 -5.57
CA THR A 42 1.77 -8.63 -5.48
C THR A 42 2.85 -7.63 -5.09
N ALA A 43 2.84 -6.44 -5.70
CA ALA A 43 3.76 -5.36 -5.37
C ALA A 43 3.58 -4.90 -3.91
N ASP A 44 2.34 -4.68 -3.48
CA ASP A 44 2.03 -4.23 -2.11
C ASP A 44 2.39 -5.27 -1.04
N ALA A 45 2.35 -6.55 -1.36
CA ALA A 45 2.77 -7.61 -0.45
C ALA A 45 4.29 -7.61 -0.21
N VAL A 46 5.09 -7.16 -1.18
CA VAL A 46 6.56 -7.19 -1.11
C VAL A 46 7.08 -5.87 -0.51
N PRO A 47 7.79 -5.91 0.64
CA PRO A 47 8.38 -4.72 1.22
C PRO A 47 9.34 -4.01 0.25
N GLY A 48 9.18 -2.70 0.10
CA GLY A 48 9.99 -1.88 -0.81
C GLY A 48 9.44 -1.71 -2.22
N VAL A 49 8.34 -2.38 -2.56
CA VAL A 49 7.62 -2.18 -3.83
C VAL A 49 6.28 -1.50 -3.54
N SER A 50 5.85 -0.58 -4.40
CA SER A 50 4.61 0.17 -4.24
C SER A 50 3.56 -0.27 -5.26
N GLY A 51 2.40 -0.72 -4.80
CA GLY A 51 1.26 -1.02 -5.65
C GLY A 51 0.71 0.21 -6.36
N GLY A 52 0.83 1.39 -5.76
CA GLY A 52 0.49 2.67 -6.39
C GLY A 52 1.33 2.94 -7.65
N THR A 53 2.62 2.60 -7.62
CA THR A 53 3.49 2.67 -8.81
C THR A 53 3.01 1.70 -9.90
N ILE A 54 2.63 0.47 -9.53
CA ILE A 54 2.06 -0.49 -10.49
C ILE A 54 0.74 0.02 -11.07
N ALA A 55 -0.12 0.64 -10.26
CA ALA A 55 -1.37 1.23 -10.75
C ALA A 55 -1.10 2.35 -11.78
N LEU A 56 -0.07 3.17 -11.55
CA LEU A 56 0.34 4.24 -12.47
C LEU A 56 0.83 3.66 -13.80
N ILE A 57 1.78 2.71 -13.77
CA ILE A 57 2.30 2.04 -14.97
C ILE A 57 1.18 1.30 -15.74
N ALA A 58 0.27 0.65 -15.00
CA ALA A 58 -0.85 -0.06 -15.61
C ALA A 58 -1.95 0.86 -16.15
N GLY A 59 -1.81 2.18 -16.02
CA GLY A 59 -2.75 3.19 -16.53
C GLY A 59 -4.12 3.17 -15.83
N ILE A 60 -4.18 2.72 -14.56
CA ILE A 60 -5.43 2.67 -13.79
C ILE A 60 -5.41 3.61 -12.57
N TYR A 61 -4.33 4.34 -12.37
CA TYR A 61 -4.15 5.17 -11.17
C TYR A 61 -5.20 6.28 -11.08
N GLU A 62 -5.43 7.03 -12.18
CA GLU A 62 -6.42 8.12 -12.20
C GLU A 62 -7.84 7.59 -11.98
N ARG A 63 -8.20 6.45 -12.64
CA ARG A 63 -9.49 5.78 -12.46
C ARG A 63 -9.66 5.29 -11.01
N LEU A 64 -8.60 4.76 -10.41
CA LEU A 64 -8.60 4.30 -9.02
C LEU A 64 -8.81 5.47 -8.05
N ILE A 65 -8.07 6.59 -8.25
CA ILE A 65 -8.22 7.78 -7.41
C ILE A 65 -9.64 8.37 -7.55
N ALA A 66 -10.15 8.50 -8.77
CA ALA A 66 -11.52 8.97 -9.01
C ALA A 66 -12.53 8.06 -8.30
N ALA A 67 -12.45 6.74 -8.51
CA ALA A 67 -13.36 5.78 -7.90
C ALA A 67 -13.32 5.78 -6.37
N ILE A 68 -12.15 6.06 -5.75
CA ILE A 68 -12.03 6.19 -4.29
C ILE A 68 -12.59 7.53 -3.80
N THR A 69 -12.35 8.62 -4.52
CA THR A 69 -12.84 9.96 -4.13
C THR A 69 -14.34 10.10 -4.26
N ASP A 70 -14.98 9.34 -5.15
CA ASP A 70 -16.43 9.25 -5.29
C ASP A 70 -17.12 8.64 -4.05
N PHE A 71 -16.36 7.96 -3.16
CA PHE A 71 -16.80 7.60 -1.81
C PHE A 71 -16.70 8.80 -0.87
N ASP A 72 -17.44 9.84 -1.16
CA ASP A 72 -17.43 11.07 -0.39
C ASP A 72 -18.41 11.06 0.79
N GLY A 73 -18.38 12.14 1.61
CA GLY A 73 -19.28 12.31 2.74
C GLY A 73 -20.77 12.46 2.32
N ASP A 74 -21.04 12.78 1.07
CA ASP A 74 -22.40 12.95 0.57
C ASP A 74 -23.03 11.59 0.23
N LEU A 75 -22.23 10.60 -0.18
CA LEU A 75 -22.67 9.19 -0.24
C LEU A 75 -23.09 8.69 1.16
N LEU A 76 -22.27 8.99 2.18
CA LEU A 76 -22.58 8.62 3.57
C LEU A 76 -23.84 9.33 4.07
N ARG A 77 -24.05 10.59 3.71
CA ARG A 77 -25.28 11.35 4.03
C ARG A 77 -26.50 10.80 3.32
N SER A 78 -26.37 10.39 2.05
CA SER A 78 -27.47 9.78 1.31
C SER A 78 -27.93 8.46 1.92
N LEU A 79 -27.00 7.72 2.58
CA LEU A 79 -27.32 6.52 3.35
C LEU A 79 -28.26 6.81 4.53
N LEU A 80 -28.12 7.98 5.16
CA LEU A 80 -29.01 8.39 6.25
C LEU A 80 -30.45 8.71 5.76
N GLY A 81 -30.59 9.01 4.46
CA GLY A 81 -31.89 9.28 3.80
C GLY A 81 -32.64 8.04 3.28
N VAL A 82 -32.04 6.85 3.33
CA VAL A 82 -32.60 5.60 2.72
C VAL A 82 -33.95 5.15 3.31
N HIS A 83 -34.35 5.69 4.46
CA HIS A 83 -35.66 5.44 5.04
C HIS A 83 -36.83 6.07 4.24
N THR A 84 -36.55 7.02 3.33
CA THR A 84 -37.53 7.63 2.43
C THR A 84 -37.45 7.05 1.01
N ALA A 85 -38.52 7.16 0.21
CA ALA A 85 -38.50 6.68 -1.18
C ALA A 85 -37.55 7.52 -2.05
N GLU A 86 -37.51 8.84 -1.83
CA GLU A 86 -36.62 9.77 -2.52
C GLU A 86 -35.14 9.51 -2.14
N GLY A 87 -34.83 9.34 -0.84
CA GLY A 87 -33.46 9.05 -0.39
C GLY A 87 -32.95 7.71 -0.88
N ARG A 88 -33.82 6.69 -1.07
CA ARG A 88 -33.42 5.42 -1.72
C ARG A 88 -33.10 5.62 -3.21
N ALA A 89 -33.86 6.43 -3.90
CA ALA A 89 -33.62 6.72 -5.32
C ALA A 89 -32.30 7.51 -5.50
N GLU A 90 -32.06 8.49 -4.64
CA GLU A 90 -30.80 9.27 -4.62
C GLU A 90 -29.60 8.38 -4.31
N PHE A 91 -29.67 7.58 -3.23
CA PHE A 91 -28.62 6.63 -2.87
C PHE A 91 -28.34 5.63 -3.99
N ALA A 92 -29.40 5.04 -4.58
CA ALA A 92 -29.26 4.11 -5.70
C ALA A 92 -28.65 4.78 -6.94
N GLY A 93 -28.96 6.05 -7.19
CA GLY A 93 -28.35 6.86 -8.25
C GLY A 93 -26.85 7.04 -8.02
N ARG A 94 -26.45 7.46 -6.82
CA ARG A 94 -25.04 7.63 -6.43
C ARG A 94 -24.25 6.31 -6.49
N VAL A 95 -24.80 5.23 -5.95
CA VAL A 95 -24.16 3.90 -6.00
C VAL A 95 -23.97 3.41 -7.45
N ARG A 96 -24.89 3.73 -8.36
CA ARG A 96 -24.72 3.40 -9.79
C ARG A 96 -23.67 4.26 -10.49
N ALA A 97 -23.44 5.48 -10.01
CA ALA A 97 -22.39 6.35 -10.52
C ALA A 97 -20.99 5.92 -10.06
N LEU A 98 -20.89 5.15 -8.95
CA LEU A 98 -19.63 4.59 -8.49
C LEU A 98 -19.15 3.50 -9.45
N ASP A 99 -17.89 3.53 -9.80
CA ASP A 99 -17.23 2.48 -10.59
C ASP A 99 -16.98 1.20 -9.75
N LEU A 100 -18.07 0.67 -9.18
CA LEU A 100 -18.01 -0.47 -8.26
C LEU A 100 -17.50 -1.74 -8.94
N ALA A 101 -17.85 -1.96 -10.20
CA ALA A 101 -17.41 -3.15 -10.93
C ALA A 101 -15.90 -3.15 -11.13
N PHE A 102 -15.30 -1.99 -11.43
CA PHE A 102 -13.87 -1.78 -11.49
C PHE A 102 -13.23 -2.04 -10.11
N LEU A 103 -13.75 -1.41 -9.04
CA LEU A 103 -13.20 -1.57 -7.69
C LEU A 103 -13.31 -3.02 -7.19
N VAL A 104 -14.41 -3.72 -7.49
CA VAL A 104 -14.56 -5.14 -7.14
C VAL A 104 -13.58 -6.00 -7.90
N ALA A 105 -13.47 -5.83 -9.23
CA ALA A 105 -12.54 -6.60 -10.05
C ALA A 105 -11.08 -6.36 -9.61
N LEU A 106 -10.71 -5.09 -9.39
CA LEU A 106 -9.39 -4.70 -8.90
C LEU A 106 -9.13 -5.29 -7.52
N GLY A 107 -10.06 -5.09 -6.58
CA GLY A 107 -9.96 -5.57 -5.21
C GLY A 107 -9.86 -7.09 -5.09
N LEU A 108 -10.60 -7.84 -5.94
CA LEU A 108 -10.47 -9.30 -6.02
C LEU A 108 -9.09 -9.71 -6.54
N GLY A 109 -8.54 -8.99 -7.51
CA GLY A 109 -7.18 -9.22 -7.99
C GLY A 109 -6.14 -8.98 -6.88
N VAL A 110 -6.23 -7.84 -6.20
CA VAL A 110 -5.37 -7.50 -5.05
C VAL A 110 -5.48 -8.56 -3.95
N ALA A 111 -6.70 -8.94 -3.55
CA ALA A 111 -6.93 -9.94 -2.50
C ALA A 111 -6.36 -11.32 -2.89
N THR A 112 -6.56 -11.76 -4.13
CA THR A 112 -6.01 -13.03 -4.64
C THR A 112 -4.49 -13.01 -4.58
N ALA A 113 -3.87 -11.92 -5.01
CA ALA A 113 -2.42 -11.76 -4.98
C ALA A 113 -1.89 -11.76 -3.54
N LEU A 114 -2.49 -10.99 -2.64
CA LEU A 114 -2.11 -10.94 -1.23
C LEU A 114 -2.19 -12.34 -0.58
N ILE A 115 -3.27 -13.09 -0.82
CA ILE A 115 -3.43 -14.45 -0.28
C ILE A 115 -2.37 -15.40 -0.87
N THR A 116 -2.10 -15.32 -2.17
CA THR A 116 -1.13 -16.19 -2.84
C THR A 116 0.30 -15.85 -2.41
N VAL A 117 0.66 -14.58 -2.44
CA VAL A 117 1.99 -14.10 -2.06
C VAL A 117 2.25 -14.31 -0.56
N SER A 118 1.22 -14.19 0.29
CA SER A 118 1.38 -14.48 1.73
C SER A 118 1.87 -15.90 1.99
N ARG A 119 1.39 -16.88 1.23
CA ARG A 119 1.83 -18.28 1.36
C ARG A 119 3.29 -18.48 0.90
N VAL A 120 3.66 -17.84 -0.22
CA VAL A 120 5.05 -17.87 -0.71
C VAL A 120 5.99 -17.22 0.28
N LEU A 121 5.60 -16.04 0.81
CA LEU A 121 6.40 -15.31 1.78
C LEU A 121 6.55 -16.04 3.11
N GLU A 122 5.53 -16.77 3.54
CA GLU A 122 5.64 -17.59 4.74
C GLU A 122 6.73 -18.66 4.58
N VAL A 123 6.67 -19.46 3.53
CA VAL A 123 7.71 -20.48 3.24
C VAL A 123 9.08 -19.80 3.11
N ALA A 124 9.15 -18.64 2.46
CA ALA A 124 10.39 -17.88 2.31
C ALA A 124 10.93 -17.39 3.66
N LEU A 125 10.06 -16.91 4.55
CA LEU A 125 10.44 -16.40 5.87
C LEU A 125 10.77 -17.52 6.85
N GLU A 126 10.12 -18.69 6.76
CA GLU A 126 10.36 -19.82 7.67
C GLU A 126 11.55 -20.67 7.23
N GLU A 127 11.64 -21.03 5.94
CA GLU A 127 12.68 -21.96 5.43
C GLU A 127 13.92 -21.25 4.88
N TYR A 128 13.77 -20.01 4.37
CA TYR A 128 14.84 -19.26 3.71
C TYR A 128 15.04 -17.86 4.33
N THR A 129 14.91 -17.75 5.65
CA THR A 129 14.93 -16.47 6.39
C THR A 129 16.09 -15.55 5.96
N ALA A 130 17.33 -16.05 5.98
CA ALA A 130 18.50 -15.25 5.64
C ALA A 130 18.47 -14.73 4.19
N LEU A 131 18.06 -15.57 3.22
CA LEU A 131 17.96 -15.19 1.81
C LEU A 131 16.84 -14.16 1.60
N THR A 132 15.71 -14.37 2.25
CA THR A 132 14.54 -13.48 2.17
C THR A 132 14.87 -12.09 2.72
N PHE A 133 15.51 -12.00 3.89
CA PHE A 133 15.91 -10.72 4.44
C PHE A 133 17.08 -10.08 3.69
N ALA A 134 18.00 -10.87 3.08
CA ALA A 134 18.99 -10.33 2.18
C ALA A 134 18.36 -9.71 0.91
N PHE A 135 17.36 -10.38 0.34
CA PHE A 135 16.58 -9.83 -0.76
C PHE A 135 15.85 -8.54 -0.37
N PHE A 136 15.20 -8.48 0.80
CA PHE A 136 14.54 -7.27 1.30
C PHE A 136 15.54 -6.14 1.57
N PHE A 137 16.74 -6.46 2.08
CA PHE A 137 17.82 -5.47 2.22
C PHE A 137 18.13 -4.82 0.87
N GLY A 138 18.30 -5.62 -0.17
CA GLY A 138 18.54 -5.12 -1.53
C GLY A 138 17.42 -4.24 -2.05
N LEU A 139 16.16 -4.67 -1.89
CA LEU A 139 14.98 -3.88 -2.25
C LEU A 139 14.97 -2.51 -1.58
N ILE A 140 15.07 -2.48 -0.25
CA ILE A 140 14.98 -1.25 0.54
C ILE A 140 16.16 -0.31 0.25
N ALA A 141 17.37 -0.87 0.15
CA ALA A 141 18.57 -0.09 -0.14
C ALA A 141 18.48 0.57 -1.53
N ALA A 142 18.07 -0.18 -2.55
CA ALA A 142 17.89 0.37 -3.91
C ALA A 142 16.79 1.42 -3.94
N SER A 143 15.65 1.20 -3.26
CA SER A 143 14.58 2.19 -3.17
C SER A 143 15.07 3.50 -2.50
N ALA A 144 15.88 3.41 -1.45
CA ALA A 144 16.47 4.57 -0.82
C ALA A 144 17.46 5.31 -1.75
N VAL A 145 18.20 4.58 -2.61
CA VAL A 145 19.11 5.16 -3.60
C VAL A 145 18.34 5.86 -4.72
N VAL A 146 17.30 5.24 -5.25
CA VAL A 146 16.40 5.84 -6.28
C VAL A 146 15.81 7.16 -5.78
N LEU A 147 15.31 7.17 -4.54
CA LEU A 147 14.71 8.37 -3.94
C LEU A 147 15.74 9.35 -3.36
N TYR A 148 17.04 9.05 -3.41
CA TYR A 148 18.08 9.90 -2.84
C TYR A 148 18.14 11.29 -3.50
N GLY A 149 17.82 11.39 -4.80
CA GLY A 149 17.72 12.66 -5.52
C GLY A 149 16.70 13.65 -4.94
N GLU A 150 15.68 13.15 -4.24
CA GLU A 150 14.65 13.95 -3.57
C GLU A 150 15.06 14.40 -2.15
N VAL A 151 16.18 13.89 -1.62
CA VAL A 151 16.67 14.23 -0.28
C VAL A 151 17.43 15.54 -0.33
N SER A 152 17.11 16.45 0.59
CA SER A 152 17.88 17.66 0.78
C SER A 152 18.07 17.97 2.26
N VAL A 153 19.32 18.26 2.65
CA VAL A 153 19.75 18.52 4.05
C VAL A 153 20.38 19.91 4.21
N ASP A 154 19.97 20.83 3.38
CA ASP A 154 20.50 22.20 3.28
C ASP A 154 19.95 23.16 4.37
N THR A 155 18.95 22.72 5.14
CA THR A 155 18.37 23.52 6.24
C THR A 155 18.32 22.74 7.54
N PRO A 156 18.41 23.39 8.71
CA PRO A 156 18.33 22.73 10.03
C PRO A 156 17.06 21.89 10.20
N ARG A 157 15.93 22.31 9.61
CA ARG A 157 14.66 21.57 9.66
C ARG A 157 14.75 20.25 8.90
N ARG A 158 15.40 20.23 7.72
CA ARG A 158 15.56 19.02 6.90
C ARG A 158 16.58 18.06 7.54
N VAL A 159 17.65 18.60 8.11
CA VAL A 159 18.58 17.79 8.92
C VAL A 159 17.85 17.15 10.10
N ALA A 160 17.01 17.91 10.82
CA ALA A 160 16.21 17.37 11.91
C ALA A 160 15.22 16.28 11.41
N ALA A 161 14.58 16.47 10.24
CA ALA A 161 13.73 15.46 9.63
C ALA A 161 14.51 14.19 9.27
N ALA A 162 15.71 14.33 8.68
CA ALA A 162 16.59 13.20 8.36
C ALA A 162 16.99 12.42 9.62
N VAL A 163 17.50 13.11 10.62
CA VAL A 163 17.94 12.49 11.88
C VAL A 163 16.77 11.82 12.58
N PHE A 164 15.62 12.50 12.65
CA PHE A 164 14.42 11.93 13.28
C PHE A 164 13.92 10.70 12.54
N GLY A 165 13.80 10.74 11.21
CA GLY A 165 13.36 9.59 10.40
C GLY A 165 14.32 8.39 10.57
N PHE A 166 15.64 8.63 10.46
CA PHE A 166 16.65 7.58 10.65
C PHE A 166 16.60 6.98 12.05
N VAL A 167 16.68 7.81 13.10
CA VAL A 167 16.70 7.35 14.50
C VAL A 167 15.40 6.63 14.85
N PHE A 168 14.27 7.17 14.43
CA PHE A 168 12.96 6.57 14.66
C PHE A 168 12.88 5.14 14.08
N ALA A 169 13.23 4.96 12.79
CA ALA A 169 13.22 3.64 12.19
C ALA A 169 14.30 2.72 12.78
N PHE A 170 15.52 3.23 13.01
CA PHE A 170 16.63 2.47 13.58
C PHE A 170 16.31 1.93 14.97
N VAL A 171 15.65 2.73 15.82
CA VAL A 171 15.23 2.31 17.17
C VAL A 171 14.05 1.32 17.08
N LEU A 172 13.05 1.59 16.23
CA LEU A 172 11.91 0.69 16.06
C LEU A 172 12.30 -0.68 15.52
N THR A 173 13.31 -0.75 14.67
CA THR A 173 13.75 -2.00 14.00
C THR A 173 14.87 -2.73 14.72
N GLY A 174 15.40 -2.18 15.82
CA GLY A 174 16.44 -2.81 16.60
C GLY A 174 15.94 -3.82 17.62
N GLU A 175 16.89 -4.35 18.46
CA GLU A 175 16.63 -5.29 19.56
C GLU A 175 15.70 -4.74 20.66
N VAL A 176 15.31 -3.51 20.62
CA VAL A 176 14.01 -3.18 21.15
C VAL A 176 13.02 -3.93 20.28
N THR A 177 12.97 -5.22 20.53
CA THR A 177 11.77 -6.02 20.45
C THR A 177 10.82 -5.56 21.55
N ALA A 178 10.60 -4.29 21.72
CA ALA A 178 9.27 -3.81 21.74
C ALA A 178 8.71 -4.18 20.36
N VAL A 179 8.59 -5.46 20.10
CA VAL A 179 7.53 -6.02 19.31
C VAL A 179 6.36 -5.26 19.85
N LEU A 180 5.93 -4.24 19.09
CA LEU A 180 4.73 -3.52 19.44
C LEU A 180 3.73 -4.64 19.72
N PRO A 181 3.16 -4.74 20.92
CA PRO A 181 2.42 -5.92 21.30
C PRO A 181 1.33 -6.12 20.26
N ASN A 182 1.10 -7.34 19.82
CA ASN A 182 0.08 -7.70 18.83
C ASN A 182 -1.34 -7.44 19.39
N THR A 183 -1.57 -6.23 19.86
CA THR A 183 -2.87 -5.79 20.38
C THR A 183 -3.72 -5.22 19.25
N PRO A 184 -5.05 -5.32 19.33
CA PRO A 184 -5.95 -4.74 18.33
C PRO A 184 -5.68 -3.27 18.05
N LEU A 185 -5.29 -2.49 19.07
CA LEU A 185 -4.93 -1.07 18.90
C LEU A 185 -3.67 -0.89 18.05
N VAL A 186 -2.63 -1.69 18.29
CA VAL A 186 -1.39 -1.60 17.51
C VAL A 186 -1.62 -2.04 16.08
N VAL A 187 -2.38 -3.11 15.85
CA VAL A 187 -2.76 -3.57 14.52
C VAL A 187 -3.59 -2.52 13.78
N PHE A 188 -4.54 -1.89 14.47
CA PHE A 188 -5.29 -0.75 13.93
C PHE A 188 -4.36 0.40 13.51
N LEU A 189 -3.45 0.83 14.39
CA LEU A 189 -2.49 1.91 14.07
C LEU A 189 -1.53 1.50 12.93
N ALA A 190 -1.14 0.23 12.87
CA ALA A 190 -0.33 -0.29 11.77
C ALA A 190 -1.09 -0.22 10.44
N GLY A 191 -2.40 -0.52 10.44
CA GLY A 191 -3.26 -0.33 9.28
C GLY A 191 -3.35 1.13 8.85
N VAL A 192 -3.52 2.05 9.81
CA VAL A 192 -3.51 3.51 9.56
C VAL A 192 -2.22 3.93 8.85
N VAL A 193 -1.06 3.53 9.35
CA VAL A 193 0.24 3.91 8.82
C VAL A 193 0.51 3.27 7.46
N ALA A 194 0.22 1.98 7.32
CA ALA A 194 0.48 1.22 6.10
C ALA A 194 -0.28 1.79 4.90
N ILE A 195 -1.59 2.03 5.04
CA ILE A 195 -2.38 2.55 3.92
C ILE A 195 -1.97 3.98 3.56
N SER A 196 -1.55 4.77 4.55
CA SER A 196 -1.08 6.14 4.32
C SER A 196 0.18 6.16 3.45
N ALA A 197 1.06 5.18 3.63
CA ALA A 197 2.24 5.02 2.79
C ALA A 197 1.90 4.55 1.37
N MET A 198 0.90 3.69 1.22
CA MET A 198 0.50 3.16 -0.08
C MET A 198 -0.04 4.23 -1.04
N ILE A 199 -0.56 5.33 -0.51
CA ILE A 199 -1.06 6.46 -1.32
C ILE A 199 0.10 7.23 -1.96
N LEU A 200 1.27 7.21 -1.33
CA LEU A 200 2.43 7.93 -1.85
C LEU A 200 3.17 7.08 -2.89
N PRO A 201 3.26 7.52 -4.15
CA PRO A 201 4.09 6.84 -5.14
C PRO A 201 5.53 6.69 -4.63
N GLY A 202 6.10 5.49 -4.78
CA GLY A 202 7.45 5.20 -4.32
C GLY A 202 7.60 4.82 -2.85
N ILE A 203 6.50 4.76 -2.07
CA ILE A 203 6.53 4.30 -0.68
C ILE A 203 5.68 3.06 -0.54
N SER A 204 6.22 2.04 0.13
CA SER A 204 5.57 0.76 0.31
C SER A 204 4.91 0.66 1.69
N GLY A 205 3.60 0.38 1.74
CA GLY A 205 2.88 0.15 3.00
C GLY A 205 3.35 -1.11 3.72
N SER A 206 3.66 -2.18 3.00
CA SER A 206 4.24 -3.41 3.56
C SER A 206 5.64 -3.17 4.16
N PHE A 207 6.42 -2.25 3.57
CA PHE A 207 7.67 -1.81 4.16
C PHE A 207 7.46 -1.14 5.52
N LEU A 208 6.48 -0.22 5.65
CA LEU A 208 6.18 0.39 6.94
C LEU A 208 5.63 -0.63 7.95
N LEU A 209 4.86 -1.62 7.52
CA LEU A 209 4.47 -2.74 8.39
C LEU A 209 5.68 -3.53 8.88
N LEU A 210 6.69 -3.74 8.01
CA LEU A 210 7.94 -4.38 8.40
C LEU A 210 8.68 -3.56 9.46
N VAL A 211 8.81 -2.25 9.25
CA VAL A 211 9.40 -1.31 10.22
C VAL A 211 8.69 -1.32 11.58
N LEU A 212 7.36 -1.44 11.56
CA LEU A 212 6.55 -1.52 12.78
C LEU A 212 6.56 -2.92 13.44
N GLY A 213 7.24 -3.90 12.83
CA GLY A 213 7.26 -5.29 13.30
C GLY A 213 5.91 -6.00 13.18
N GLN A 214 4.96 -5.44 12.42
CA GLN A 214 3.60 -5.98 12.27
C GLN A 214 3.40 -6.76 10.96
N TYR A 215 4.36 -6.71 10.03
CA TYR A 215 4.24 -7.33 8.72
C TYR A 215 3.99 -8.85 8.81
N GLU A 216 4.87 -9.58 9.51
CA GLU A 216 4.74 -11.02 9.66
C GLU A 216 3.47 -11.43 10.40
N TYR A 217 3.07 -10.63 11.41
CA TYR A 217 1.86 -10.89 12.18
C TYR A 217 0.60 -10.76 11.34
N VAL A 218 0.44 -9.65 10.60
CA VAL A 218 -0.73 -9.42 9.73
C VAL A 218 -0.78 -10.45 8.60
N LEU A 219 0.39 -10.78 8.00
CA LEU A 219 0.47 -11.78 6.94
C LEU A 219 0.07 -13.17 7.42
N ARG A 220 0.53 -13.58 8.62
CA ARG A 220 0.16 -14.83 9.28
C ARG A 220 -1.35 -14.87 9.58
N SER A 221 -1.90 -13.79 10.12
CA SER A 221 -3.34 -13.68 10.40
C SER A 221 -4.18 -13.82 9.13
N LEU A 222 -3.75 -13.21 8.01
CA LEU A 222 -4.42 -13.33 6.71
C LEU A 222 -4.46 -14.79 6.25
N ARG A 223 -3.33 -15.49 6.35
CA ARG A 223 -3.23 -16.90 5.97
C ARG A 223 -4.10 -17.79 6.87
N GLN A 224 -3.96 -17.67 8.20
CA GLN A 224 -4.74 -18.46 9.16
C GLN A 224 -6.24 -18.23 9.00
N PHE A 225 -6.64 -16.99 8.70
CA PHE A 225 -8.03 -16.68 8.36
C PHE A 225 -8.48 -17.40 7.08
N THR A 226 -7.69 -17.35 6.01
CA THR A 226 -8.07 -18.03 4.76
C THR A 226 -8.12 -19.55 4.90
N ASP A 227 -7.21 -20.15 5.68
CA ASP A 227 -7.22 -21.58 5.96
C ASP A 227 -8.44 -21.96 6.82
N ALA A 228 -8.80 -21.13 7.80
CA ALA A 228 -9.98 -21.32 8.64
C ALA A 228 -11.30 -21.20 7.85
N VAL A 229 -11.36 -20.33 6.82
CA VAL A 229 -12.50 -20.27 5.88
C VAL A 229 -12.67 -21.61 5.17
N VAL A 230 -11.58 -22.18 4.64
CA VAL A 230 -11.61 -23.47 3.93
C VAL A 230 -11.95 -24.63 4.88
N ALA A 231 -11.40 -24.61 6.09
CA ALA A 231 -11.62 -25.64 7.11
C ALA A 231 -12.95 -25.49 7.87
N LEU A 232 -13.67 -24.35 7.69
CA LEU A 232 -14.87 -23.97 8.45
C LEU A 232 -14.61 -23.94 9.97
N ASP A 233 -13.39 -23.55 10.37
CA ASP A 233 -12.98 -23.41 11.77
C ASP A 233 -13.47 -22.08 12.36
N GLY A 234 -14.64 -22.09 12.98
CA GLY A 234 -15.30 -20.91 13.54
C GLY A 234 -14.46 -20.14 14.58
N PRO A 235 -13.85 -20.78 15.58
CA PRO A 235 -12.99 -20.11 16.55
C PRO A 235 -11.83 -19.33 15.92
N THR A 236 -11.08 -19.95 15.01
CA THR A 236 -9.95 -19.31 14.31
C THR A 236 -10.44 -18.20 13.38
N LEU A 237 -11.57 -18.42 12.68
CA LEU A 237 -12.22 -17.37 11.85
C LEU A 237 -12.52 -16.10 12.65
N VAL A 238 -13.07 -16.23 13.85
CA VAL A 238 -13.40 -15.07 14.69
C VAL A 238 -12.12 -14.42 15.22
N GLY A 239 -11.15 -15.21 15.67
CA GLY A 239 -9.87 -14.71 16.18
C GLY A 239 -9.10 -13.91 15.14
N GLU A 240 -8.73 -14.56 14.03
CA GLU A 240 -7.94 -13.92 12.97
C GLU A 240 -8.75 -12.89 12.19
N GLY A 241 -10.05 -13.09 12.02
CA GLY A 241 -10.96 -12.11 11.44
C GLY A 241 -11.01 -10.82 12.24
N SER A 242 -10.94 -10.88 13.57
CA SER A 242 -10.87 -9.68 14.42
C SER A 242 -9.57 -8.88 14.22
N VAL A 243 -8.45 -9.56 14.01
CA VAL A 243 -7.16 -8.94 13.71
C VAL A 243 -7.23 -8.22 12.36
N LEU A 244 -7.72 -8.91 11.32
CA LEU A 244 -7.87 -8.33 9.99
C LEU A 244 -8.90 -7.19 9.96
N ALA A 245 -9.98 -7.30 10.73
CA ALA A 245 -10.96 -6.23 10.88
C ALA A 245 -10.38 -4.99 11.57
N ALA A 246 -9.55 -5.17 12.61
CA ALA A 246 -8.84 -4.07 13.25
C ALA A 246 -7.86 -3.39 12.27
N PHE A 247 -7.10 -4.17 11.50
CA PHE A 247 -6.20 -3.67 10.47
C PHE A 247 -6.97 -2.90 9.38
N ALA A 248 -8.03 -3.48 8.85
CA ALA A 248 -8.87 -2.86 7.83
C ALA A 248 -9.54 -1.56 8.31
N ALA A 249 -10.06 -1.55 9.54
CA ALA A 249 -10.60 -0.35 10.16
C ALA A 249 -9.54 0.75 10.29
N GLY A 250 -8.32 0.38 10.70
CA GLY A 250 -7.17 1.28 10.72
C GLY A 250 -6.84 1.81 9.33
N ALA A 251 -6.82 0.94 8.31
CA ALA A 251 -6.57 1.32 6.93
C ALA A 251 -7.61 2.34 6.41
N VAL A 252 -8.90 2.12 6.69
CA VAL A 252 -9.95 3.08 6.32
C VAL A 252 -9.75 4.43 7.01
N VAL A 253 -9.46 4.43 8.31
CA VAL A 253 -9.19 5.69 9.05
C VAL A 253 -7.92 6.37 8.53
N GLY A 254 -6.87 5.60 8.24
CA GLY A 254 -5.63 6.10 7.65
C GLY A 254 -5.86 6.74 6.29
N LEU A 255 -6.63 6.07 5.43
CA LEU A 255 -7.00 6.58 4.11
C LEU A 255 -7.71 7.94 4.20
N LEU A 256 -8.65 8.07 5.13
CA LEU A 256 -9.48 9.26 5.26
C LEU A 256 -8.80 10.43 6.01
N THR A 257 -7.81 10.15 6.85
CA THR A 257 -7.20 11.14 7.73
C THR A 257 -5.73 11.43 7.41
N ILE A 258 -4.87 10.42 7.43
CA ILE A 258 -3.42 10.62 7.32
C ILE A 258 -3.00 10.93 5.88
N SER A 259 -3.72 10.43 4.86
CA SER A 259 -3.49 10.84 3.48
C SER A 259 -3.55 12.36 3.32
N ARG A 260 -4.51 13.02 3.96
CA ARG A 260 -4.62 14.49 3.95
C ARG A 260 -3.46 15.19 4.66
N VAL A 261 -2.97 14.60 5.76
CA VAL A 261 -1.81 15.15 6.50
C VAL A 261 -0.54 15.03 5.66
N ILE A 262 -0.35 13.88 5.00
CA ILE A 262 0.81 13.63 4.15
C ILE A 262 0.74 14.51 2.89
N GLU A 263 -0.43 14.60 2.26
CA GLU A 263 -0.67 15.49 1.12
C GLU A 263 -0.34 16.94 1.50
N TRP A 264 -0.88 17.43 2.62
CA TRP A 264 -0.56 18.75 3.14
C TRP A 264 0.94 18.93 3.43
N ALA A 265 1.61 17.92 4.02
CA ALA A 265 3.04 17.96 4.31
C ALA A 265 3.89 17.97 3.03
N LEU A 266 3.48 17.21 2.01
CA LEU A 266 4.12 17.25 0.70
C LEU A 266 3.90 18.57 -0.04
N GLU A 267 2.71 19.14 0.02
CA GLU A 267 2.44 20.43 -0.60
C GLU A 267 3.24 21.58 0.05
N HIS A 268 3.34 21.59 1.39
CA HIS A 268 3.95 22.71 2.12
C HIS A 268 5.41 22.48 2.51
N TYR A 269 5.83 21.22 2.70
CA TYR A 269 7.15 20.83 3.21
C TYR A 269 7.76 19.66 2.44
N ARG A 270 7.46 19.51 1.15
CA ARG A 270 7.85 18.37 0.30
C ARG A 270 9.31 17.91 0.54
N PRO A 271 10.35 18.79 0.48
CA PRO A 271 11.72 18.33 0.65
C PRO A 271 12.01 17.77 2.06
N ALA A 272 11.39 18.32 3.11
CA ALA A 272 11.56 17.79 4.46
C ALA A 272 10.82 16.46 4.66
N THR A 273 9.64 16.33 4.07
CA THR A 273 8.83 15.10 4.11
C THR A 273 9.54 13.97 3.36
N LEU A 274 10.03 14.20 2.14
CA LEU A 274 10.79 13.20 1.38
C LEU A 274 12.09 12.83 2.09
N THR A 275 12.81 13.83 2.62
CA THR A 275 14.01 13.59 3.42
C THR A 275 13.72 12.70 4.63
N PHE A 276 12.63 12.96 5.36
CA PHE A 276 12.18 12.11 6.48
C PHE A 276 11.90 10.67 6.02
N LEU A 277 11.14 10.49 4.94
CA LEU A 277 10.73 9.18 4.44
C LEU A 277 11.93 8.35 3.97
N VAL A 278 12.84 8.93 3.20
CA VAL A 278 14.05 8.24 2.75
C VAL A 278 14.97 7.90 3.93
N SER A 279 15.10 8.81 4.90
CA SER A 279 15.89 8.56 6.11
C SER A 279 15.28 7.45 6.97
N LEU A 280 13.95 7.35 7.02
CA LEU A 280 13.24 6.26 7.67
C LEU A 280 13.57 4.91 6.99
N MET A 281 13.60 4.85 5.65
CA MET A 281 13.99 3.65 4.90
C MET A 281 15.43 3.23 5.21
N VAL A 282 16.37 4.19 5.26
CA VAL A 282 17.77 3.90 5.59
C VAL A 282 17.90 3.37 7.03
N GLY A 283 17.17 3.96 7.99
CA GLY A 283 17.13 3.47 9.38
C GLY A 283 16.59 2.05 9.50
N ALA A 284 15.59 1.70 8.68
CA ALA A 284 14.95 0.39 8.66
C ALA A 284 15.84 -0.73 8.09
N LEU A 285 16.92 -0.41 7.36
CA LEU A 285 17.88 -1.42 6.88
C LEU A 285 18.53 -2.23 8.02
N ARG A 286 18.47 -1.73 9.24
CA ARG A 286 18.92 -2.47 10.44
C ARG A 286 18.23 -3.82 10.56
N LEU A 287 16.91 -3.87 10.42
CA LEU A 287 16.14 -5.11 10.60
C LEU A 287 16.58 -6.25 9.68
N PRO A 288 16.63 -6.10 8.34
CA PRO A 288 17.10 -7.19 7.50
C PRO A 288 18.55 -7.60 7.79
N VAL A 289 19.43 -6.67 8.19
CA VAL A 289 20.81 -7.00 8.57
C VAL A 289 20.83 -7.87 9.83
N GLU A 290 20.08 -7.52 10.88
CA GLU A 290 19.99 -8.30 12.12
C GLU A 290 19.39 -9.68 11.84
N ARG A 291 18.33 -9.80 11.07
CA ARG A 291 17.69 -11.07 10.72
C ARG A 291 18.61 -12.00 9.91
N VAL A 292 19.38 -11.43 8.98
CA VAL A 292 20.41 -12.20 8.25
C VAL A 292 21.48 -12.69 9.23
N ALA A 293 21.95 -11.85 10.16
CA ALA A 293 22.96 -12.20 11.14
C ALA A 293 22.46 -13.30 12.11
N GLU A 294 21.23 -13.19 12.61
CA GLU A 294 20.60 -14.18 13.48
C GLU A 294 20.44 -15.54 12.79
N ALA A 295 20.01 -15.54 11.50
CA ALA A 295 19.79 -16.75 10.73
C ALA A 295 21.08 -17.36 10.14
N THR A 296 22.22 -16.69 10.29
CA THR A 296 23.50 -17.09 9.70
C THR A 296 24.58 -17.20 10.79
N PRO A 297 24.74 -18.35 11.48
CA PRO A 297 25.71 -18.50 12.57
C PRO A 297 27.17 -18.32 12.13
N GLU A 298 27.50 -18.68 10.88
CA GLU A 298 28.85 -18.57 10.33
C GLU A 298 28.81 -17.98 8.90
N PHE A 299 29.52 -16.87 8.70
CA PHE A 299 29.68 -16.24 7.39
C PHE A 299 30.86 -16.84 6.63
N THR A 300 30.64 -17.99 6.01
CA THR A 300 31.58 -18.57 5.05
C THR A 300 31.31 -18.06 3.65
N PRO A 301 32.29 -18.11 2.70
CA PRO A 301 32.06 -17.72 1.31
C PRO A 301 30.90 -18.49 0.63
N ALA A 302 30.67 -19.72 1.03
CA ALA A 302 29.58 -20.56 0.51
C ALA A 302 28.20 -20.08 0.97
N VAL A 303 28.13 -19.46 2.15
CA VAL A 303 26.88 -18.92 2.72
C VAL A 303 26.67 -17.48 2.28
N THR A 304 27.73 -16.65 2.26
CA THR A 304 27.61 -15.23 1.91
C THR A 304 27.32 -15.01 0.42
N ALA A 305 27.81 -15.84 -0.48
CA ALA A 305 27.59 -15.68 -1.91
C ALA A 305 26.08 -15.72 -2.29
N PRO A 306 25.27 -16.70 -1.84
CA PRO A 306 23.82 -16.67 -2.07
C PRO A 306 23.11 -15.43 -1.47
N LEU A 307 23.54 -14.95 -0.28
CA LEU A 307 22.96 -13.76 0.35
C LEU A 307 23.23 -12.51 -0.48
N VAL A 308 24.46 -12.35 -0.98
CA VAL A 308 24.80 -11.22 -1.88
C VAL A 308 23.99 -11.30 -3.17
N VAL A 309 23.86 -12.49 -3.75
CA VAL A 309 23.02 -12.70 -4.95
C VAL A 309 21.57 -12.30 -4.66
N ALA A 310 21.01 -12.74 -3.54
CA ALA A 310 19.64 -12.37 -3.16
C ALA A 310 19.46 -10.84 -3.01
N ALA A 311 20.43 -10.17 -2.36
CA ALA A 311 20.41 -8.71 -2.22
C ALA A 311 20.53 -8.00 -3.58
N VAL A 312 21.41 -8.49 -4.47
CA VAL A 312 21.56 -7.95 -5.84
C VAL A 312 20.28 -8.16 -6.65
N VAL A 313 19.62 -9.30 -6.53
CA VAL A 313 18.34 -9.57 -7.19
C VAL A 313 17.25 -8.64 -6.67
N GLY A 314 17.18 -8.41 -5.34
CA GLY A 314 16.26 -7.45 -4.73
C GLY A 314 16.50 -6.02 -5.23
N ALA A 315 17.76 -5.58 -5.24
CA ALA A 315 18.13 -4.27 -5.76
C ALA A 315 17.79 -4.14 -7.26
N GLY A 316 18.12 -5.17 -8.05
CA GLY A 316 17.84 -5.20 -9.49
C GLY A 316 16.34 -5.13 -9.81
N ALA A 317 15.50 -5.73 -8.97
CA ALA A 317 14.05 -5.67 -9.13
C ALA A 317 13.52 -4.22 -9.01
N VAL A 318 14.02 -3.44 -8.04
CA VAL A 318 13.65 -2.03 -7.87
C VAL A 318 14.18 -1.18 -9.02
N LEU A 319 15.46 -1.33 -9.37
CA LEU A 319 16.07 -0.56 -10.45
C LEU A 319 15.43 -0.84 -11.81
N ALA A 320 15.03 -2.09 -12.06
CA ALA A 320 14.29 -2.44 -13.27
C ALA A 320 12.91 -1.78 -13.28
N LEU A 321 12.20 -1.78 -12.13
CA LEU A 321 10.89 -1.14 -12.02
C LEU A 321 11.00 0.37 -12.26
N ASP A 322 11.99 1.02 -11.65
CA ASP A 322 12.28 2.44 -11.78
C ASP A 322 12.56 2.81 -13.25
N TYR A 323 13.45 2.06 -13.92
CA TYR A 323 13.77 2.25 -15.33
C TYR A 323 12.53 2.18 -16.23
N TYR A 324 11.68 1.16 -16.03
CA TYR A 324 10.44 1.03 -16.80
C TYR A 324 9.39 2.09 -16.45
N THR A 325 9.45 2.69 -15.27
CA THR A 325 8.51 3.75 -14.86
C THR A 325 8.93 5.11 -15.46
N GLU A 326 10.22 5.42 -15.52
CA GLU A 326 10.73 6.66 -16.13
C GLU A 326 10.45 6.76 -17.64
N ASP A 327 10.45 5.62 -18.36
CA ASP A 327 10.18 5.60 -19.80
C ASP A 327 8.68 5.82 -20.16
N PHE A 328 7.77 5.79 -19.19
CA PHE A 328 6.32 5.95 -19.39
C PHE A 328 5.75 7.26 -18.82
N LEU A 329 6.55 8.11 -18.19
CA LEU A 329 6.23 9.47 -17.73
C LEU A 329 6.82 10.53 -18.63
#